data_18f7d156492a66001e0fae0d0f2f3a96
#
_entry.id   18f7d156492a66001e0fae0d0f2f3a96
#
_cell.length_a   1.000
_cell.length_b   1.000
_cell.length_c   1.000
_cell.angle_alpha   90.00
_cell.angle_beta   90.00
_cell.angle_gamma   90.00
#
_symmetry.space_group_name_H-M   'P 1'
#
loop_
_entity.id
_entity.type
_entity.pdbx_description
1 polymer ?
#
loop_
_entity_poly.entity_id
_entity_poly.type
_entity_poly.pdbx_seq_one_letter_code
_entity_poly.pdbx_strand_id
1 'polypeptide(L)'
;QEEGRLISNIVLQSDLFEMPVVGFENHGGRTYLNGNKPFGKVLYGAGNDGKSGYEGVVYKNVIGTYLHGPLLPKNPQVSDYLIRKALERKYGGEVILTPLDDSQEKEANDYIYHRFVKE
;
A
#
# COMPACT_ATOMS: atom_id res chain seq x y z
N GLN A 1 -11.51 21.78 1.32
CA GLN A 1 -10.26 21.19 1.80
C GLN A 1 -10.12 21.42 3.30
N GLU A 2 -9.86 20.38 4.05
CA GLU A 2 -9.65 20.49 5.48
C GLU A 2 -8.26 21.05 5.78
N GLU A 3 -8.11 21.60 6.97
CA GLU A 3 -6.86 22.23 7.36
C GLU A 3 -5.74 21.23 7.54
N GLY A 4 -4.55 21.65 7.16
CA GLY A 4 -3.32 20.92 7.40
C GLY A 4 -3.05 19.82 6.41
N ARG A 5 -1.80 19.42 6.39
CA ARG A 5 -1.35 18.28 5.60
C ARG A 5 -1.23 17.07 6.50
N LEU A 6 -1.52 15.93 5.92
CA LEU A 6 -1.29 14.66 6.60
C LEU A 6 0.11 14.17 6.21
N ILE A 7 1.01 14.18 7.19
CA ILE A 7 2.41 13.83 6.98
C ILE A 7 2.81 12.82 8.04
N SER A 8 3.12 11.61 7.62
CA SER A 8 3.58 10.59 8.56
C SER A 8 4.09 9.36 7.83
N ASN A 9 4.83 8.53 8.56
CA ASN A 9 4.98 7.15 8.11
C ASN A 9 3.63 6.49 8.18
N ILE A 10 3.39 5.48 7.34
CA ILE A 10 2.11 4.81 7.31
C ILE A 10 2.30 3.32 7.10
N VAL A 11 1.52 2.54 7.82
CA VAL A 11 1.52 1.09 7.71
C VAL A 11 0.08 0.64 7.50
N LEU A 12 -0.12 -0.19 6.50
CA LEU A 12 -1.43 -0.71 6.12
C LEU A 12 -1.47 -2.22 6.17
N GLN A 13 -2.65 -2.75 6.43
CA GLN A 13 -2.96 -4.14 6.15
C GLN A 13 -3.93 -4.18 4.99
N SER A 14 -3.49 -4.73 3.87
CA SER A 14 -4.33 -4.86 2.67
C SER A 14 -4.81 -6.30 2.53
N ASP A 15 -6.05 -6.45 2.05
CA ASP A 15 -6.58 -7.78 1.74
C ASP A 15 -5.84 -8.47 0.60
N LEU A 16 -5.08 -7.71 -0.17
CA LEU A 16 -4.33 -8.24 -1.32
C LEU A 16 -3.04 -8.94 -0.92
N PHE A 17 -2.54 -8.68 0.29
CA PHE A 17 -1.22 -9.16 0.71
C PHE A 17 -1.22 -9.67 2.14
N GLU A 18 -0.36 -10.65 2.41
CA GLU A 18 -0.12 -11.10 3.78
C GLU A 18 0.81 -10.15 4.52
N MET A 19 1.85 -9.66 3.83
CA MET A 19 2.76 -8.68 4.42
C MET A 19 2.09 -7.32 4.54
N PRO A 20 2.38 -6.55 5.60
CA PRO A 20 1.89 -5.19 5.66
C PRO A 20 2.54 -4.33 4.57
N VAL A 21 1.82 -3.30 4.15
CA VAL A 21 2.32 -2.32 3.18
C VAL A 21 2.81 -1.11 3.97
N VAL A 22 4.02 -0.69 3.72
CA VAL A 22 4.62 0.43 4.45
C VAL A 22 5.00 1.56 3.48
N GLY A 23 4.97 2.78 3.98
CA GLY A 23 5.34 3.93 3.18
C GLY A 23 5.31 5.21 3.97
N PHE A 24 5.30 6.31 3.24
CA PHE A 24 5.24 7.64 3.80
C PHE A 24 4.13 8.41 3.10
N GLU A 25 3.36 9.17 3.86
CA GLU A 25 2.31 10.00 3.27
C GLU A 25 2.60 11.47 3.53
N ASN A 26 2.27 12.30 2.55
CA ASN A 26 2.40 13.74 2.66
C ASN A 26 1.42 14.36 1.67
N HIS A 27 0.20 14.62 2.15
CA HIS A 27 -0.85 15.13 1.27
C HIS A 27 -1.78 16.09 1.99
N GLY A 28 -2.27 17.07 1.25
CA GLY A 28 -3.26 18.01 1.76
C GLY A 28 -4.68 17.61 1.40
N GLY A 29 -4.82 16.79 0.37
CA GLY A 29 -6.15 16.32 -0.04
C GLY A 29 -6.69 15.27 0.89
N ARG A 30 -8.00 15.13 0.89
CA ARG A 30 -8.72 14.07 1.61
C ARG A 30 -9.49 13.28 0.58
N THR A 31 -9.50 11.96 0.73
CA THR A 31 -10.22 11.08 -0.17
C THR A 31 -11.34 10.38 0.58
N TYR A 32 -12.53 10.43 0.00
CA TYR A 32 -13.70 9.77 0.57
C TYR A 32 -14.12 8.67 -0.39
N LEU A 33 -14.19 7.45 0.11
CA LEU A 33 -14.34 6.26 -0.73
C LEU A 33 -15.73 6.12 -1.34
N ASN A 34 -16.77 6.61 -0.68
CA ASN A 34 -18.15 6.56 -1.19
C ASN A 34 -18.56 5.16 -1.66
N GLY A 35 -18.24 4.15 -0.84
CA GLY A 35 -18.58 2.76 -1.17
C GLY A 35 -17.54 2.01 -1.96
N ASN A 36 -16.49 2.67 -2.42
CA ASN A 36 -15.39 1.98 -3.09
C ASN A 36 -14.50 1.26 -2.06
N LYS A 37 -13.83 0.21 -2.52
CA LYS A 37 -12.98 -0.58 -1.63
C LYS A 37 -11.66 0.14 -1.36
N PRO A 38 -11.21 0.24 -0.09
CA PRO A 38 -9.91 0.81 0.21
C PRO A 38 -8.77 -0.12 -0.22
N PHE A 39 -7.60 0.47 -0.42
CA PHE A 39 -6.39 -0.33 -0.66
C PHE A 39 -6.00 -1.08 0.61
N GLY A 40 -6.11 -0.46 1.77
CA GLY A 40 -5.82 -1.12 3.02
C GLY A 40 -6.38 -0.42 4.24
N LYS A 41 -6.33 -1.14 5.36
CA LYS A 41 -6.69 -0.61 6.67
C LYS A 41 -5.44 -0.02 7.32
N VAL A 42 -5.57 1.18 7.86
CA VAL A 42 -4.44 1.86 8.50
C VAL A 42 -4.14 1.23 9.85
N LEU A 43 -2.92 0.72 10.00
CA LEU A 43 -2.44 0.24 11.29
C LEU A 43 -1.68 1.34 12.01
N TYR A 44 -1.03 2.22 11.28
CA TYR A 44 -0.34 3.39 11.80
C TYR A 44 -0.35 4.46 10.71
N GLY A 45 -0.63 5.70 11.05
CA GLY A 45 -0.66 6.80 10.10
C GLY A 45 -2.06 7.37 9.94
N ALA A 46 -2.22 8.30 8.99
CA ALA A 46 -3.45 9.03 8.82
C ALA A 46 -4.41 8.39 7.80
N GLY A 47 -3.90 8.07 6.62
CA GLY A 47 -4.73 7.49 5.58
C GLY A 47 -5.43 8.52 4.70
N ASN A 48 -6.56 8.12 4.12
CA ASN A 48 -7.28 8.93 3.14
C ASN A 48 -7.73 10.30 3.68
N ASP A 49 -8.20 10.33 4.91
CA ASP A 49 -8.78 11.55 5.48
C ASP A 49 -8.35 11.79 6.94
N GLY A 50 -7.50 10.95 7.48
CA GLY A 50 -7.04 11.05 8.86
C GLY A 50 -8.04 10.57 9.89
N LYS A 51 -9.21 10.08 9.49
CA LYS A 51 -10.28 9.71 10.41
C LYS A 51 -10.89 8.34 10.15
N SER A 52 -11.01 7.94 8.88
CA SER A 52 -11.74 6.73 8.54
C SER A 52 -10.99 5.45 8.88
N GLY A 53 -9.67 5.51 8.99
CA GLY A 53 -8.87 4.32 9.24
C GLY A 53 -8.52 3.52 7.98
N TYR A 54 -8.77 4.10 6.81
CA TYR A 54 -8.49 3.44 5.52
C TYR A 54 -7.60 4.30 4.65
N GLU A 55 -6.87 3.66 3.77
CA GLU A 55 -5.99 4.34 2.82
C GLU A 55 -6.19 3.77 1.44
N GLY A 56 -6.15 4.67 0.44
CA GLY A 56 -6.18 4.29 -0.95
C GLY A 56 -7.54 3.82 -1.42
N VAL A 57 -7.54 3.34 -2.65
CA VAL A 57 -8.75 2.80 -3.28
C VAL A 57 -8.32 1.72 -4.27
N VAL A 58 -9.14 0.68 -4.37
CA VAL A 58 -8.95 -0.38 -5.36
C VAL A 58 -10.21 -0.44 -6.20
N TYR A 59 -10.06 -0.32 -7.50
CA TYR A 59 -11.15 -0.49 -8.44
C TYR A 59 -10.66 -1.33 -9.61
N LYS A 60 -11.18 -2.56 -9.71
CA LYS A 60 -10.71 -3.54 -10.70
C LYS A 60 -9.18 -3.73 -10.55
N ASN A 61 -8.41 -3.42 -11.59
CA ASN A 61 -6.95 -3.53 -11.54
C ASN A 61 -6.26 -2.19 -11.27
N VAL A 62 -7.03 -1.18 -10.83
CA VAL A 62 -6.49 0.14 -10.53
C VAL A 62 -6.33 0.28 -9.03
N ILE A 63 -5.15 0.72 -8.61
CA ILE A 63 -4.87 1.03 -7.21
C ILE A 63 -4.48 2.50 -7.13
N GLY A 64 -5.23 3.26 -6.33
CA GLY A 64 -4.88 4.63 -6.00
C GLY A 64 -4.37 4.67 -4.58
N THR A 65 -3.30 5.40 -4.35
CA THR A 65 -2.72 5.46 -3.01
C THR A 65 -1.95 6.77 -2.81
N TYR A 66 -1.91 7.24 -1.57
CA TYR A 66 -1.07 8.37 -1.19
C TYR A 66 0.33 7.92 -0.76
N LEU A 67 0.57 6.61 -0.68
CA LEU A 67 1.86 6.10 -0.22
C LEU A 67 2.98 6.40 -1.19
N HIS A 68 4.08 6.84 -0.65
CA HIS A 68 5.32 6.98 -1.40
C HIS A 68 6.50 6.77 -0.45
N GLY A 69 7.67 7.09 -0.96
CA GLY A 69 8.84 7.07 -0.16
C GLY A 69 9.82 5.91 -0.29
N PRO A 70 10.08 5.35 -1.45
CA PRO A 70 9.28 4.87 -2.56
C PRO A 70 8.50 3.61 -2.22
N LEU A 71 7.33 3.48 -2.83
CA LEU A 71 6.41 2.39 -2.50
C LEU A 71 6.97 1.00 -2.84
N LEU A 72 7.43 0.83 -4.07
CA LEU A 72 7.75 -0.50 -4.56
C LEU A 72 8.96 -1.14 -3.90
N PRO A 73 10.10 -0.44 -3.71
CA PRO A 73 11.24 -1.07 -3.04
C PRO A 73 10.99 -1.48 -1.59
N LYS A 74 10.09 -0.79 -0.90
CA LYS A 74 9.77 -1.15 0.48
C LYS A 74 8.69 -2.20 0.58
N ASN A 75 8.03 -2.51 -0.54
CA ASN A 75 6.91 -3.42 -0.58
C ASN A 75 7.02 -4.32 -1.80
N PRO A 76 7.96 -5.28 -1.81
CA PRO A 76 8.17 -6.13 -2.98
C PRO A 76 6.92 -6.92 -3.36
N GLN A 77 6.06 -7.24 -2.39
CA GLN A 77 4.80 -7.92 -2.67
C GLN A 77 3.88 -7.07 -3.56
N VAL A 78 3.90 -5.74 -3.41
CA VAL A 78 3.10 -4.85 -4.25
C VAL A 78 3.64 -4.85 -5.68
N SER A 79 4.97 -4.78 -5.80
CA SER A 79 5.64 -4.82 -7.09
C SER A 79 5.29 -6.11 -7.85
N ASP A 80 5.42 -7.25 -7.17
CA ASP A 80 5.12 -8.55 -7.78
C ASP A 80 3.64 -8.64 -8.19
N TYR A 81 2.75 -8.13 -7.37
CA TYR A 81 1.33 -8.13 -7.68
C TYR A 81 1.02 -7.34 -8.96
N LEU A 82 1.59 -6.15 -9.09
CA LEU A 82 1.38 -5.31 -10.27
C LEU A 82 1.92 -5.95 -11.54
N ILE A 83 3.12 -6.53 -11.46
CA ILE A 83 3.74 -7.19 -12.59
C ILE A 83 2.90 -8.40 -13.00
N ARG A 84 2.49 -9.21 -12.04
CA ARG A 84 1.68 -10.39 -12.32
C ARG A 84 0.35 -10.03 -12.98
N LYS A 85 -0.33 -9.01 -12.47
CA LYS A 85 -1.61 -8.59 -13.04
C LYS A 85 -1.45 -8.07 -14.46
N ALA A 86 -0.38 -7.33 -14.73
CA ALA A 86 -0.11 -6.84 -16.08
C ALA A 86 0.14 -7.99 -17.04
N LEU A 87 0.91 -9.00 -16.63
CA LEU A 87 1.20 -10.16 -17.46
C LEU A 87 -0.03 -11.04 -17.67
N GLU A 88 -0.84 -11.22 -16.63
CA GLU A 88 -2.09 -11.98 -16.75
C GLU A 88 -3.03 -11.33 -17.76
N ARG A 89 -3.11 -10.00 -17.74
CA ARG A 89 -3.93 -9.28 -18.71
C ARG A 89 -3.39 -9.44 -20.13
N LYS A 90 -2.07 -9.40 -20.29
CA LYS A 90 -1.44 -9.51 -21.60
C LYS A 90 -1.60 -10.92 -22.19
N TYR A 91 -1.43 -11.94 -21.37
CA TYR A 91 -1.41 -13.33 -21.84
C TYR A 91 -2.70 -14.08 -21.57
N GLY A 92 -3.65 -13.48 -20.88
CA GLY A 92 -4.98 -14.03 -20.71
C GLY A 92 -5.10 -15.21 -19.78
N GLY A 93 -4.12 -15.42 -18.90
CA GLY A 93 -4.16 -16.53 -17.97
C GLY A 93 -3.24 -16.32 -16.79
N GLU A 94 -3.24 -17.29 -15.88
CA GLU A 94 -2.42 -17.22 -14.69
C GLU A 94 -0.93 -17.19 -15.03
N VAL A 95 -0.19 -16.33 -14.35
CA VAL A 95 1.25 -16.17 -14.51
C VAL A 95 1.92 -16.34 -13.17
N ILE A 96 2.96 -17.19 -13.16
CA ILE A 96 3.77 -17.41 -11.97
C ILE A 96 5.11 -16.71 -12.18
N LEU A 97 5.43 -15.79 -11.28
CA LEU A 97 6.68 -15.05 -11.35
C LEU A 97 7.83 -15.85 -10.76
N THR A 98 9.01 -15.73 -11.36
CA THR A 98 10.23 -16.31 -10.78
C THR A 98 10.59 -15.50 -9.54
N PRO A 99 10.75 -16.14 -8.38
CA PRO A 99 11.10 -15.41 -7.17
C PRO A 99 12.46 -14.73 -7.28
N LEU A 100 12.53 -13.51 -6.75
CA LEU A 100 13.78 -12.77 -6.63
C LEU A 100 14.21 -12.75 -5.17
N ASP A 101 15.48 -12.42 -4.95
CA ASP A 101 15.95 -12.23 -3.58
C ASP A 101 15.52 -10.86 -3.08
N ASP A 102 14.40 -10.84 -2.37
CA ASP A 102 13.83 -9.62 -1.80
C ASP A 102 14.19 -9.45 -0.32
N SER A 103 15.24 -10.12 0.15
CA SER A 103 15.56 -10.13 1.58
C SER A 103 15.79 -8.73 2.14
N GLN A 104 16.49 -7.86 1.41
CA GLN A 104 16.72 -6.48 1.85
C GLN A 104 15.43 -5.67 1.86
N GLU A 105 14.60 -5.85 0.85
CA GLU A 105 13.33 -5.15 0.74
C GLU A 105 12.38 -5.57 1.87
N LYS A 106 12.34 -6.87 2.15
CA LYS A 106 11.51 -7.38 3.26
C LYS A 106 12.03 -6.90 4.61
N GLU A 107 13.34 -6.83 4.77
CA GLU A 107 13.94 -6.33 6.00
C GLU A 107 13.58 -4.87 6.22
N ALA A 108 13.62 -4.04 5.17
CA ALA A 108 13.21 -2.65 5.26
C ALA A 108 11.74 -2.52 5.62
N ASN A 109 10.90 -3.35 5.02
CA ASN A 109 9.47 -3.39 5.33
C ASN A 109 9.24 -3.74 6.80
N ASP A 110 9.90 -4.81 7.26
CA ASP A 110 9.76 -5.27 8.65
C ASP A 110 10.23 -4.22 9.64
N TYR A 111 11.30 -3.52 9.33
CA TYR A 111 11.82 -2.48 10.20
C TYR A 111 10.77 -1.39 10.44
N ILE A 112 10.12 -0.93 9.37
CA ILE A 112 9.09 0.11 9.48
C ILE A 112 7.88 -0.43 10.25
N TYR A 113 7.46 -1.65 9.94
CA TYR A 113 6.32 -2.25 10.62
C TYR A 113 6.56 -2.35 12.13
N HIS A 114 7.71 -2.90 12.53
CA HIS A 114 7.98 -3.10 13.95
C HIS A 114 8.28 -1.80 14.70
N ARG A 115 8.74 -0.78 13.99
CA ARG A 115 8.99 0.51 14.60
C ARG A 115 7.70 1.24 14.95
N PHE A 116 6.69 1.17 14.09
CA PHE A 116 5.48 1.97 14.24
C PHE A 116 4.27 1.18 14.69
N VAL A 117 4.22 -0.10 14.40
CA VAL A 117 3.12 -0.97 14.82
C VAL A 117 3.69 -1.97 15.81
N LYS A 118 3.33 -1.83 17.07
CA LYS A 118 3.80 -2.77 18.09
C LYS A 118 2.81 -3.92 18.21
N GLU A 119 3.35 -5.11 18.25
CA GLU A 119 2.57 -6.30 18.47
C GLU A 119 2.17 -6.43 19.94
#